data_9c3b48c6bda7a3b8fda61f9491b66f81
#
_entry.id   9c3b48c6bda7a3b8fda61f9491b66f81
#
_cell.length_a   1.000
_cell.length_b   1.000
_cell.length_c   1.000
_cell.angle_alpha   90.00
_cell.angle_beta   90.00
_cell.angle_gamma   90.00
#
_symmetry.space_group_name_H-M   'P 1'
#
loop_
_entity.id
_entity.type
_entity.pdbx_description
1 polymer ?
#
loop_
_entity_poly.entity_id
_entity_poly.type
_entity_poly.pdbx_seq_one_letter_code
_entity_poly.pdbx_strand_id
1 'polypeptide(L)' 'MAKLNRIRVVLAERDLNNKWLSDKLGKDPATVSKWVTNTTQPSLEALIARANALEVPVQELVRQEEFNQEK' A
#
# COMPACT_ATOMS: atom_id res chain seq x y z
N MET A 1 7.82 12.71 -7.17
CA MET A 1 7.79 11.89 -5.94
C MET A 1 7.83 10.41 -6.30
N ALA A 2 8.66 9.66 -5.63
CA ALA A 2 8.79 8.24 -5.93
C ALA A 2 7.55 7.48 -5.44
N LYS A 3 7.13 6.51 -6.23
CA LYS A 3 6.00 5.65 -5.86
C LYS A 3 6.56 4.40 -5.20
N LEU A 4 6.79 4.48 -3.91
CA LEU A 4 7.47 3.42 -3.18
C LEU A 4 6.57 2.23 -2.84
N ASN A 5 5.25 2.41 -2.82
CA ASN A 5 4.39 1.27 -2.54
C ASN A 5 3.50 0.95 -3.74
N ARG A 6 3.04 -0.30 -3.79
CA ARG A 6 2.19 -0.82 -4.86
C ARG A 6 0.80 -1.17 -4.35
N ILE A 7 0.34 -0.51 -3.31
CA ILE A 7 -0.95 -0.85 -2.70
C ILE A 7 -2.07 -0.76 -3.72
N ARG A 8 -2.07 0.30 -4.53
CA ARG A 8 -3.10 0.50 -5.55
C ARG A 8 -3.14 -0.64 -6.56
N VAL A 9 -1.96 -1.08 -6.99
CA VAL A 9 -1.87 -2.17 -7.97
C VAL A 9 -2.43 -3.46 -7.39
N VAL A 10 -2.05 -3.77 -6.14
CA VAL A 10 -2.50 -5.00 -5.50
C VAL A 10 -4.01 -4.96 -5.26
N LEU A 11 -4.54 -3.82 -4.84
CA LEU A 11 -5.99 -3.69 -4.68
C LEU A 11 -6.71 -3.93 -6.00
N ALA A 12 -6.21 -3.33 -7.08
CA ALA A 12 -6.84 -3.49 -8.39
C ALA A 12 -6.79 -4.93 -8.86
N GLU A 13 -5.67 -5.60 -8.63
CA GLU A 13 -5.55 -7.00 -9.03
C GLU A 13 -6.53 -7.91 -8.31
N ARG A 14 -7.00 -7.50 -7.13
CA ARG A 14 -7.92 -8.29 -6.34
C ARG A 14 -9.35 -7.74 -6.38
N ASP A 15 -9.62 -6.77 -7.26
CA ASP A 15 -10.93 -6.14 -7.37
C ASP A 15 -11.37 -5.49 -6.06
N LEU A 16 -10.44 -4.90 -5.35
CA LEU A 16 -10.72 -4.23 -4.09
C LEU A 16 -10.51 -2.73 -4.25
N ASN A 17 -11.04 -1.94 -3.31
CA ASN A 17 -10.89 -0.50 -3.38
C ASN A 17 -10.44 0.07 -2.03
N ASN A 18 -10.25 1.38 -2.00
CA ASN A 18 -9.76 2.05 -0.79
C ASN A 18 -10.73 1.89 0.38
N LYS A 19 -12.01 1.89 0.10
CA LYS A 19 -13.00 1.73 1.17
C LYS A 19 -12.88 0.36 1.82
N TRP A 20 -12.70 -0.66 1.01
CA TRP A 20 -12.50 -2.00 1.55
C TRP A 20 -11.30 -2.03 2.49
N LEU A 21 -10.20 -1.42 2.06
CA LEU A 21 -8.98 -1.43 2.86
C LEU A 21 -9.15 -0.64 4.15
N SER A 22 -9.78 0.53 4.08
CA SER A 22 -9.98 1.34 5.28
C SER A 22 -10.88 0.62 6.27
N ASP A 23 -11.92 -0.06 5.79
CA ASP A 23 -12.82 -0.82 6.66
C ASP A 23 -12.08 -1.99 7.29
N LYS A 24 -11.28 -2.68 6.50
CA LYS A 24 -10.57 -3.87 6.97
C LYS A 24 -9.55 -3.51 8.05
N LEU A 25 -8.91 -2.37 7.92
CA LEU A 25 -7.84 -1.96 8.83
C LEU A 25 -8.33 -1.05 9.94
N GLY A 26 -9.58 -0.60 9.89
CA GLY A 26 -10.10 0.33 10.86
C GLY A 26 -9.42 1.69 10.79
N LYS A 27 -9.02 2.09 9.60
CA LYS A 27 -8.33 3.36 9.39
C LYS A 27 -9.22 4.33 8.63
N ASP A 28 -8.91 5.62 8.79
CA ASP A 28 -9.60 6.68 8.11
C ASP A 28 -9.41 6.58 6.59
N PRO A 29 -10.50 6.69 5.79
CA PRO A 29 -10.36 6.59 4.33
C PRO A 29 -9.41 7.63 3.73
N ALA A 30 -9.36 8.83 4.29
CA ALA A 30 -8.45 9.86 3.77
C ALA A 30 -6.99 9.44 3.96
N THR A 31 -6.68 8.84 5.10
CA THR A 31 -5.34 8.35 5.37
C THR A 31 -4.96 7.24 4.39
N VAL A 32 -5.88 6.30 4.17
CA VAL A 32 -5.65 5.20 3.25
C VAL A 32 -5.44 5.74 1.84
N SER A 33 -6.22 6.72 1.43
CA SER A 33 -6.09 7.31 0.11
C SER A 33 -4.69 7.90 -0.10
N LYS A 34 -4.12 8.55 0.92
CA LYS A 34 -2.79 9.12 0.81
C LYS A 34 -1.73 8.05 0.60
N TRP A 35 -1.90 6.89 1.24
CA TRP A 35 -0.96 5.78 1.02
C TRP A 35 -1.09 5.21 -0.38
N VAL A 36 -2.33 5.02 -0.84
CA VAL A 36 -2.60 4.41 -2.14
C VAL A 36 -2.05 5.29 -3.27
N THR A 37 -2.15 6.61 -3.10
CA THR A 37 -1.63 7.53 -4.11
C THR A 37 -0.15 7.86 -3.91
N ASN A 38 0.49 7.26 -2.92
CA ASN A 38 1.90 7.51 -2.59
C ASN A 38 2.18 8.94 -2.15
N THR A 39 1.17 9.65 -1.68
CA THR A 39 1.35 10.98 -1.12
C THR A 39 2.12 10.90 0.20
N THR A 40 1.77 9.92 1.02
CA THR A 40 2.55 9.58 2.22
C THR A 40 2.76 8.07 2.21
N GLN A 41 3.70 7.60 3.01
CA GLN A 41 3.97 6.18 3.10
C GLN A 41 3.54 5.65 4.46
N PRO A 42 3.00 4.43 4.52
CA PRO A 42 2.67 3.83 5.81
C PRO A 42 3.93 3.47 6.58
N SER A 43 3.81 3.36 7.89
CA SER A 43 4.90 2.83 8.69
C SER A 43 5.13 1.36 8.35
N LEU A 44 6.24 0.81 8.79
CA LEU A 44 6.52 -0.60 8.52
C LEU A 44 5.45 -1.50 9.12
N GLU A 45 5.04 -1.22 10.35
CA GLU A 45 3.98 -2.01 10.98
C GLU A 45 2.68 -1.93 10.19
N ALA A 46 2.34 -0.73 9.73
CA ALA A 46 1.12 -0.54 8.95
C ALA A 46 1.22 -1.27 7.62
N LEU A 47 2.40 -1.26 6.99
CA LEU A 47 2.60 -1.94 5.73
C LEU A 47 2.43 -3.46 5.91
N ILE A 48 2.97 -4.01 6.99
CA ILE A 48 2.83 -5.43 7.27
C ILE A 48 1.36 -5.79 7.52
N ALA A 49 0.63 -4.93 8.24
CA ALA A 49 -0.79 -5.16 8.48
C ALA A 49 -1.57 -5.21 7.17
N ARG A 50 -1.22 -4.35 6.21
CA ARG A 50 -1.88 -4.36 4.92
C ARG A 50 -1.55 -5.60 4.12
N ALA A 51 -0.29 -6.03 4.16
CA ALA A 51 0.11 -7.25 3.47
C ALA A 51 -0.69 -8.43 4.01
N ASN A 52 -0.85 -8.51 5.34
CA ASN A 52 -1.64 -9.58 5.95
C ASN A 52 -3.09 -9.50 5.54
N ALA A 53 -3.66 -8.30 5.53
CA ALA A 53 -5.07 -8.12 5.15
C ALA A 53 -5.31 -8.52 3.70
N LEU A 54 -4.35 -8.26 2.83
CA LEU A 54 -4.44 -8.60 1.41
C LEU A 54 -3.94 -10.02 1.13
N GLU A 55 -3.39 -10.68 2.13
CA GLU A 55 -2.87 -12.04 2.01
C GLU A 55 -1.76 -12.13 0.97
N VAL A 56 -0.87 -11.16 0.99
CA VAL A 56 0.31 -11.16 0.12
C VAL A 56 1.54 -10.91 0.97
N PRO A 57 2.72 -11.32 0.49
CA PRO A 57 3.95 -10.98 1.20
C PRO A 57 4.21 -9.48 1.11
N VAL A 58 4.84 -8.93 2.13
CA VAL A 58 5.02 -7.48 2.22
C VAL A 58 5.83 -6.93 1.03
N GLN A 59 6.72 -7.74 0.46
CA GLN A 59 7.50 -7.28 -0.68
C GLN A 59 6.64 -7.02 -1.91
N GLU A 60 5.44 -7.56 -1.97
CA GLU A 60 4.51 -7.28 -3.06
C GLU A 60 3.98 -5.85 -3.00
N LEU A 61 4.12 -5.19 -1.86
CA LEU A 61 3.63 -3.84 -1.68
C LEU A 61 4.71 -2.79 -1.82
N VAL A 62 5.92 -3.18 -2.21
CA VAL A 62 7.07 -2.28 -2.26
C VAL A 62 7.59 -2.18 -3.69
N ARG A 63 7.97 -0.96 -4.10
CA ARG A 63 8.58 -0.73 -5.40
C ARG A 63 10.08 -0.56 -5.23
N GLN A 64 10.76 -1.66 -5.11
CA GLN A 64 12.20 -1.63 -4.88
C GLN A 64 12.95 -0.99 -6.04
N GLU A 65 12.48 -1.18 -7.25
CA GLU A 65 13.16 -0.64 -8.43
C GLU A 65 13.14 0.89 -8.44
N GLU A 66 12.10 1.52 -7.85
CA GLU A 66 12.06 2.96 -7.75
C GLU A 66 13.13 3.47 -6.81
N PHE A 67 13.39 2.70 -5.77
CA PHE A 67 14.33 3.09 -4.74
C PHE A 67 15.78 2.89 -5.17
N ASN A 68 16.03 1.95 -6.07
CA ASN A 68 17.37 1.56 -6.47
C ASN A 68 17.85 2.23 -7.75
N GLN A 69 17.08 3.13 -8.33
CA GLN A 69 17.39 3.60 -9.67
C GLN A 69 18.63 4.46 -9.76
N GLU A 70 19.17 4.92 -8.65
CA GLU A 70 20.38 5.69 -8.72
C GLU A 70 21.63 4.86 -8.64
N LYS A 71 21.51 3.55 -8.66
CA LYS A 71 22.69 2.72 -8.71
C LYS A 71 23.28 2.76 -10.11
#